data_daf703b0b181cbbd4a770017b381cda0
#
_entry.id   daf703b0b181cbbd4a770017b381cda0
#
_cell.length_a   1.000
_cell.length_b   1.000
_cell.length_c   1.000
_cell.angle_alpha   90.00
_cell.angle_beta   90.00
_cell.angle_gamma   90.00
#
_symmetry.space_group_name_H-M   'P 1'
#
loop_
_entity.id
_entity.type
_entity.pdbx_description
1 polymer ?
#
loop_
_entity_poly.entity_id
_entity_poly.type
_entity_poly.pdbx_seq_one_letter_code
_entity_poly.pdbx_strand_id
1 'polypeptide(L)'
;MNKRELILSAAALIALCVPPARAQSTTTSTAPATTPATTPDKPETIAQRKDNQQDRIAQGIQSGQLTPGETKNLETKETDLNKEEHTMRSDDDGHLTSADRAKLNNQQNKLSNNIYDDKHNAAQDHFGNSEVGQRQENQQDRIAQGVKSGQLTAGETAKLENQQQGINKEVSGMRQANGGKLTNADKKVVNQQQNKASKNIYNKKHNARTRQ
;
A
#
# COMPACT_ATOMS: atom_id res chain seq x y z
N MET A 1 41.03 -22.13 31.81
CA MET A 1 42.19 -22.00 30.92
C MET A 1 41.78 -21.18 29.73
N ASN A 2 41.98 -19.91 29.85
CA ASN A 2 42.90 -18.98 29.22
C ASN A 2 43.19 -19.26 27.73
N LYS A 3 42.78 -18.36 26.86
CA LYS A 3 43.73 -17.52 26.11
C LYS A 3 43.03 -16.37 25.40
N ARG A 4 43.43 -15.18 25.82
CA ARG A 4 43.34 -13.90 25.14
C ARG A 4 44.36 -13.90 23.99
N GLU A 5 44.07 -13.29 22.86
CA GLU A 5 45.10 -12.64 22.06
C GLU A 5 44.56 -11.36 21.43
N LEU A 6 45.26 -10.31 21.72
CA LEU A 6 45.23 -8.96 21.21
C LEU A 6 46.07 -8.91 19.90
N ILE A 7 45.65 -8.16 18.91
CA ILE A 7 46.51 -7.58 17.84
C ILE A 7 46.00 -6.20 17.48
N LEU A 8 46.57 -5.25 17.89
CA LEU A 8 47.50 -4.16 17.56
C LEU A 8 47.35 -3.52 16.17
N SER A 9 47.05 -2.20 16.25
CA SER A 9 47.35 -1.02 15.45
C SER A 9 48.19 -1.18 14.15
N ALA A 10 47.72 -0.43 13.14
CA ALA A 10 48.66 0.25 12.21
C ALA A 10 48.05 1.59 11.77
N ALA A 11 48.63 2.66 12.25
CA ALA A 11 48.46 4.02 11.79
C ALA A 11 49.26 4.23 10.51
N ALA A 12 48.64 4.75 9.45
CA ALA A 12 49.35 5.27 8.27
C ALA A 12 49.08 6.76 8.14
N LEU A 13 50.11 7.53 8.40
CA LEU A 13 50.25 8.95 8.06
C LEU A 13 50.31 9.07 6.53
N ILE A 14 49.53 9.94 5.93
CA ILE A 14 49.75 10.43 4.58
C ILE A 14 49.74 11.94 4.58
N ALA A 15 50.86 12.46 4.02
CA ALA A 15 51.29 13.84 4.01
C ALA A 15 50.34 14.78 3.23
N LEU A 16 50.26 16.02 3.76
CA LEU A 16 49.71 17.17 3.07
C LEU A 16 50.57 17.55 1.87
N CYS A 17 49.98 17.58 0.69
CA CYS A 17 50.49 18.34 -0.45
C CYS A 17 49.55 19.48 -0.75
N VAL A 18 49.95 20.71 -0.43
CA VAL A 18 49.26 21.98 -0.77
C VAL A 18 49.85 22.49 -2.08
N PRO A 19 49.04 22.70 -3.15
CA PRO A 19 49.47 23.53 -4.28
C PRO A 19 49.07 24.98 -4.08
N PRO A 20 49.82 25.95 -4.71
CA PRO A 20 49.71 27.37 -4.44
C PRO A 20 48.47 28.00 -5.07
N ALA A 21 47.96 28.99 -4.36
CA ALA A 21 46.86 29.83 -4.75
C ALA A 21 47.12 30.59 -6.06
N ARG A 22 46.23 30.41 -7.03
CA ARG A 22 46.15 31.26 -8.21
C ARG A 22 44.93 32.13 -8.11
N ALA A 23 45.10 33.41 -7.94
CA ALA A 23 44.07 34.41 -7.93
C ALA A 23 43.33 34.40 -9.27
N GLN A 24 42.04 34.17 -9.25
CA GLN A 24 41.13 34.45 -10.36
C GLN A 24 40.09 35.47 -9.95
N SER A 25 40.01 36.47 -10.77
CA SER A 25 39.18 37.65 -10.67
C SER A 25 37.69 37.30 -10.58
N THR A 26 37.02 37.83 -9.57
CA THR A 26 35.59 37.79 -9.41
C THR A 26 34.92 38.74 -10.41
N THR A 27 34.26 38.19 -11.43
CA THR A 27 33.17 38.90 -12.09
C THR A 27 31.87 38.40 -11.51
N THR A 28 31.28 39.19 -10.67
CA THR A 28 29.95 38.98 -10.07
C THR A 28 28.90 39.21 -11.16
N SER A 29 28.48 38.14 -11.79
CA SER A 29 27.24 38.13 -12.58
C SER A 29 26.13 37.68 -11.68
N THR A 30 25.42 38.63 -11.06
CA THR A 30 24.17 38.36 -10.33
C THR A 30 23.06 38.16 -11.38
N ALA A 31 22.86 36.89 -11.78
CA ALA A 31 21.64 36.52 -12.43
C ALA A 31 20.55 36.38 -11.34
N PRO A 32 19.39 37.01 -11.49
CA PRO A 32 18.29 36.78 -10.56
C PRO A 32 17.89 35.31 -10.64
N ALA A 33 17.89 34.61 -9.49
CA ALA A 33 17.32 33.29 -9.33
C ALA A 33 15.84 33.37 -9.71
N THR A 34 15.51 32.92 -10.91
CA THR A 34 14.14 32.72 -11.32
C THR A 34 13.65 31.52 -10.52
N THR A 35 12.99 31.80 -9.41
CA THR A 35 12.15 30.80 -8.71
C THR A 35 11.21 30.26 -9.78
N PRO A 36 11.14 28.93 -9.99
CA PRO A 36 10.14 28.39 -10.87
C PRO A 36 8.77 28.83 -10.34
N ALA A 37 8.04 29.60 -11.13
CA ALA A 37 6.67 29.94 -10.82
C ALA A 37 5.92 28.61 -10.68
N THR A 38 5.56 28.25 -9.46
CA THR A 38 4.67 27.14 -9.17
C THR A 38 3.35 27.50 -9.84
N THR A 39 3.11 26.94 -11.01
CA THR A 39 1.77 26.99 -11.63
C THR A 39 0.81 26.52 -10.57
N PRO A 40 -0.28 27.26 -10.25
CA PRO A 40 -1.23 26.77 -9.26
C PRO A 40 -1.75 25.43 -9.76
N ASP A 41 -1.47 24.36 -8.99
CA ASP A 41 -1.88 23.01 -9.33
C ASP A 41 -3.39 23.03 -9.57
N LYS A 42 -3.77 22.63 -10.77
CA LYS A 42 -5.19 22.45 -11.11
C LYS A 42 -5.77 21.49 -10.08
N PRO A 43 -6.89 21.83 -9.41
CA PRO A 43 -7.49 20.95 -8.43
C PRO A 43 -7.68 19.54 -9.00
N GLU A 44 -7.27 18.52 -8.24
CA GLU A 44 -7.44 17.12 -8.64
C GLU A 44 -8.90 16.81 -8.95
N THR A 45 -9.12 16.11 -10.03
CA THR A 45 -10.45 15.60 -10.37
C THR A 45 -10.84 14.47 -9.43
N ILE A 46 -12.14 14.17 -9.34
CA ILE A 46 -12.66 13.03 -8.55
C ILE A 46 -11.97 11.73 -8.99
N ALA A 47 -11.77 11.52 -10.29
CA ALA A 47 -11.10 10.33 -10.82
C ALA A 47 -9.62 10.25 -10.39
N GLN A 48 -8.85 11.34 -10.53
CA GLN A 48 -7.46 11.38 -10.09
C GLN A 48 -7.33 11.11 -8.59
N ARG A 49 -8.25 11.62 -7.80
CA ARG A 49 -8.27 11.40 -6.36
C ARG A 49 -8.57 9.94 -6.01
N LYS A 50 -9.47 9.28 -6.74
CA LYS A 50 -9.73 7.84 -6.62
C LYS A 50 -8.46 7.03 -6.93
N ASP A 51 -7.78 7.36 -8.02
CA ASP A 51 -6.53 6.68 -8.39
C ASP A 51 -5.46 6.82 -7.30
N ASN A 52 -5.25 8.04 -6.78
CA ASN A 52 -4.32 8.29 -5.69
C ASN A 52 -4.69 7.55 -4.40
N GLN A 53 -5.96 7.42 -4.09
CA GLN A 53 -6.45 6.64 -2.94
C GLN A 53 -6.16 5.15 -3.10
N GLN A 54 -6.42 4.60 -4.29
CA GLN A 54 -6.15 3.20 -4.61
C GLN A 54 -4.64 2.90 -4.58
N ASP A 55 -3.79 3.80 -5.08
CA ASP A 55 -2.34 3.65 -4.99
C ASP A 55 -1.85 3.63 -3.53
N ARG A 56 -2.42 4.47 -2.67
CA ARG A 56 -2.11 4.48 -1.23
C ARG A 56 -2.58 3.20 -0.52
N ILE A 57 -3.75 2.68 -0.89
CA ILE A 57 -4.24 1.40 -0.38
C ILE A 57 -3.32 0.26 -0.85
N ALA A 58 -2.97 0.20 -2.14
CA ALA A 58 -2.04 -0.80 -2.67
C ALA A 58 -0.68 -0.78 -1.96
N GLN A 59 -0.12 0.40 -1.72
CA GLN A 59 1.10 0.56 -0.93
C GLN A 59 0.94 0.06 0.50
N GLY A 60 -0.19 0.36 1.14
CA GLY A 60 -0.50 -0.11 2.50
C GLY A 60 -0.60 -1.63 2.61
N ILE A 61 -1.23 -2.28 1.63
CA ILE A 61 -1.30 -3.74 1.52
C ILE A 61 0.11 -4.32 1.35
N GLN A 62 0.89 -3.81 0.39
CA GLN A 62 2.22 -4.31 0.06
C GLN A 62 3.21 -4.15 1.20
N SER A 63 3.11 -3.08 1.97
CA SER A 63 3.99 -2.82 3.13
C SER A 63 3.54 -3.50 4.42
N GLY A 64 2.37 -4.15 4.44
CA GLY A 64 1.75 -4.70 5.65
C GLY A 64 1.21 -3.63 6.61
N GLN A 65 1.20 -2.35 6.22
CA GLN A 65 0.61 -1.27 7.01
C GLN A 65 -0.92 -1.33 7.08
N LEU A 66 -1.54 -1.95 6.09
CA LEU A 66 -2.97 -2.22 6.08
C LEU A 66 -3.22 -3.71 6.26
N THR A 67 -3.97 -4.06 7.29
CA THR A 67 -4.47 -5.42 7.47
C THR A 67 -5.57 -5.75 6.45
N PRO A 68 -5.85 -7.03 6.15
CA PRO A 68 -6.96 -7.43 5.30
C PRO A 68 -8.31 -6.87 5.76
N GLY A 69 -8.50 -6.72 7.07
CA GLY A 69 -9.72 -6.17 7.64
C GLY A 69 -9.90 -4.69 7.35
N GLU A 70 -8.85 -3.91 7.48
CA GLU A 70 -8.82 -2.47 7.18
C GLU A 70 -8.97 -2.24 5.68
N THR A 71 -8.17 -2.93 4.88
CA THR A 71 -8.27 -2.86 3.41
C THR A 71 -9.69 -3.17 2.92
N LYS A 72 -10.31 -4.24 3.43
CA LYS A 72 -11.71 -4.55 3.12
C LYS A 72 -12.65 -3.38 3.42
N ASN A 73 -12.48 -2.73 4.58
CA ASN A 73 -13.34 -1.63 4.99
C ASN A 73 -13.14 -0.40 4.10
N LEU A 74 -11.90 -0.05 3.76
CA LEU A 74 -11.56 1.04 2.86
C LEU A 74 -12.14 0.80 1.46
N GLU A 75 -11.96 -0.39 0.92
CA GLU A 75 -12.44 -0.77 -0.40
C GLU A 75 -13.98 -0.90 -0.49
N THR A 76 -14.63 -1.19 0.64
CA THR A 76 -16.09 -1.15 0.72
C THR A 76 -16.57 0.31 0.61
N LYS A 77 -15.94 1.25 1.32
CA LYS A 77 -16.25 2.69 1.22
C LYS A 77 -16.01 3.22 -0.19
N GLU A 78 -14.91 2.82 -0.84
CA GLU A 78 -14.63 3.18 -2.24
C GLU A 78 -15.70 2.62 -3.19
N THR A 79 -16.13 1.37 -2.97
CA THR A 79 -17.22 0.76 -3.75
C THR A 79 -18.52 1.54 -3.60
N ASP A 80 -18.84 2.00 -2.42
CA ASP A 80 -20.06 2.77 -2.15
C ASP A 80 -19.97 4.17 -2.76
N LEU A 81 -18.81 4.82 -2.70
CA LEU A 81 -18.53 6.08 -3.41
C LEU A 81 -18.72 5.94 -4.93
N ASN A 82 -18.20 4.87 -5.51
CA ASN A 82 -18.33 4.60 -6.95
C ASN A 82 -19.78 4.38 -7.36
N LYS A 83 -20.57 3.67 -6.55
CA LYS A 83 -22.01 3.49 -6.80
C LYS A 83 -22.77 4.81 -6.71
N GLU A 84 -22.46 5.62 -5.70
CA GLU A 84 -23.08 6.91 -5.50
C GLU A 84 -22.77 7.87 -6.66
N GLU A 85 -21.50 7.96 -7.08
CA GLU A 85 -21.11 8.73 -8.26
C GLU A 85 -21.86 8.27 -9.52
N HIS A 86 -21.97 6.94 -9.72
CA HIS A 86 -22.70 6.40 -10.85
C HIS A 86 -24.19 6.78 -10.81
N THR A 87 -24.82 6.73 -9.64
CA THR A 87 -26.23 7.14 -9.47
C THR A 87 -26.40 8.62 -9.80
N MET A 88 -25.58 9.50 -9.21
CA MET A 88 -25.60 10.94 -9.48
C MET A 88 -25.48 11.26 -10.97
N ARG A 89 -24.55 10.58 -11.64
CA ARG A 89 -24.39 10.75 -13.10
C ARG A 89 -25.60 10.24 -13.88
N SER A 90 -26.22 9.16 -13.43
CA SER A 90 -27.41 8.62 -14.09
C SER A 90 -28.61 9.55 -13.97
N ASP A 91 -28.72 10.27 -12.84
CA ASP A 91 -29.79 11.20 -12.56
C ASP A 91 -29.65 12.53 -13.32
N ASP A 92 -28.40 12.88 -13.75
CA ASP A 92 -28.04 14.15 -14.38
C ASP A 92 -27.41 13.98 -15.77
N ASP A 93 -27.98 13.14 -16.63
CA ASP A 93 -27.56 12.94 -18.03
C ASP A 93 -26.06 12.69 -18.22
N GLY A 94 -25.44 11.94 -17.31
CA GLY A 94 -24.00 11.60 -17.33
C GLY A 94 -23.10 12.64 -16.65
N HIS A 95 -23.65 13.73 -16.13
CA HIS A 95 -22.91 14.81 -15.50
C HIS A 95 -23.02 14.78 -13.96
N LEU A 96 -22.11 15.43 -13.28
CA LEU A 96 -22.21 15.73 -11.85
C LEU A 96 -22.54 17.19 -11.66
N THR A 97 -23.54 17.48 -10.82
CA THR A 97 -23.85 18.85 -10.40
C THR A 97 -22.74 19.40 -9.50
N SER A 98 -22.77 20.70 -9.22
CA SER A 98 -21.84 21.31 -8.26
C SER A 98 -22.06 20.74 -6.83
N ALA A 99 -23.30 20.44 -6.47
CA ALA A 99 -23.65 19.81 -5.18
C ALA A 99 -23.10 18.39 -5.07
N ASP A 100 -23.21 17.58 -6.14
CA ASP A 100 -22.67 16.21 -6.20
C ASP A 100 -21.16 16.21 -6.04
N ARG A 101 -20.47 17.10 -6.78
CA ARG A 101 -19.01 17.25 -6.65
C ARG A 101 -18.60 17.64 -5.23
N ALA A 102 -19.32 18.57 -4.61
CA ALA A 102 -19.04 18.95 -3.22
C ALA A 102 -19.23 17.76 -2.27
N LYS A 103 -20.30 16.98 -2.44
CA LYS A 103 -20.59 15.79 -1.63
C LYS A 103 -19.51 14.71 -1.82
N LEU A 104 -19.20 14.34 -3.06
CA LEU A 104 -18.16 13.36 -3.38
C LEU A 104 -16.78 13.81 -2.87
N ASN A 105 -16.41 15.07 -3.02
CA ASN A 105 -15.17 15.61 -2.48
C ASN A 105 -15.08 15.45 -0.96
N ASN A 106 -16.16 15.73 -0.24
CA ASN A 106 -16.19 15.55 1.22
C ASN A 106 -16.04 14.09 1.62
N GLN A 107 -16.66 13.17 0.88
CA GLN A 107 -16.54 11.73 1.15
C GLN A 107 -15.15 11.21 0.82
N GLN A 108 -14.56 11.63 -0.29
CA GLN A 108 -13.18 11.29 -0.64
C GLN A 108 -12.17 11.85 0.38
N ASN A 109 -12.41 13.04 0.93
CA ASN A 109 -11.58 13.57 2.02
C ASN A 109 -11.64 12.67 3.26
N LYS A 110 -12.85 12.23 3.65
CA LYS A 110 -13.03 11.29 4.76
C LYS A 110 -12.32 9.95 4.48
N LEU A 111 -12.45 9.43 3.28
CA LEU A 111 -11.76 8.18 2.88
C LEU A 111 -10.24 8.36 2.92
N SER A 112 -9.71 9.49 2.44
CA SER A 112 -8.28 9.80 2.51
C SER A 112 -7.74 9.84 3.95
N ASN A 113 -8.52 10.40 4.89
CA ASN A 113 -8.17 10.39 6.30
C ASN A 113 -8.19 8.96 6.86
N ASN A 114 -9.23 8.17 6.57
CA ASN A 114 -9.27 6.77 6.99
C ASN A 114 -8.07 5.97 6.47
N ILE A 115 -7.67 6.16 5.20
CA ILE A 115 -6.48 5.50 4.64
C ILE A 115 -5.22 5.93 5.42
N TYR A 116 -5.12 7.20 5.78
CA TYR A 116 -4.00 7.68 6.57
C TYR A 116 -4.00 7.05 7.96
N ASP A 117 -5.11 7.10 8.67
CA ASP A 117 -5.25 6.61 10.04
C ASP A 117 -4.99 5.08 10.09
N ASP A 118 -5.58 4.31 9.18
CA ASP A 118 -5.41 2.86 9.11
C ASP A 118 -3.95 2.46 8.77
N LYS A 119 -3.25 3.24 7.94
CA LYS A 119 -1.82 3.00 7.62
C LYS A 119 -0.86 3.37 8.76
N HIS A 120 -1.27 4.20 9.71
CA HIS A 120 -0.41 4.71 10.78
C HIS A 120 -0.83 4.26 12.18
N ASN A 121 -1.77 3.32 12.28
CA ASN A 121 -2.14 2.72 13.55
C ASN A 121 -1.19 1.57 13.92
N ALA A 122 -1.42 0.95 15.09
CA ALA A 122 -0.61 -0.16 15.58
C ALA A 122 -0.94 -1.53 14.94
N ALA A 123 -2.02 -1.61 14.15
CA ALA A 123 -2.42 -2.84 13.48
C ALA A 123 -1.59 -3.01 12.20
N GLN A 124 -0.74 -4.03 12.18
CA GLN A 124 0.08 -4.37 11.02
C GLN A 124 -0.05 -5.85 10.71
N ASP A 125 0.08 -6.18 9.44
CA ASP A 125 0.07 -7.57 8.98
C ASP A 125 1.49 -8.14 9.04
N HIS A 126 1.70 -9.12 9.92
CA HIS A 126 2.97 -9.81 10.08
C HIS A 126 2.81 -11.28 9.72
N PHE A 127 3.25 -11.67 8.55
CA PHE A 127 3.06 -13.03 8.04
C PHE A 127 4.04 -14.04 8.62
N GLY A 128 5.20 -13.62 9.10
CA GLY A 128 6.27 -14.49 9.62
C GLY A 128 6.86 -15.42 8.54
N ASN A 129 7.93 -16.14 8.92
CA ASN A 129 8.74 -16.94 7.98
C ASN A 129 8.21 -18.37 7.75
N SER A 130 7.02 -18.71 8.23
CA SER A 130 6.43 -20.04 7.98
C SER A 130 5.91 -20.12 6.52
N GLU A 131 5.83 -21.34 5.97
CA GLU A 131 5.24 -21.57 4.64
C GLU A 131 3.86 -20.93 4.49
N VAL A 132 3.01 -21.04 5.52
CA VAL A 132 1.69 -20.42 5.54
C VAL A 132 1.81 -18.89 5.48
N GLY A 133 2.72 -18.29 6.25
CA GLY A 133 2.95 -16.85 6.26
C GLY A 133 3.47 -16.32 4.92
N GLN A 134 4.49 -16.96 4.35
CA GLN A 134 5.04 -16.58 3.04
C GLN A 134 3.98 -16.65 1.93
N ARG A 135 3.10 -17.65 1.98
CA ARG A 135 2.01 -17.74 1.01
C ARG A 135 0.96 -16.64 1.20
N GLN A 136 0.69 -16.22 2.43
CA GLN A 136 -0.19 -15.08 2.71
C GLN A 136 0.42 -13.78 2.17
N GLU A 137 1.68 -13.52 2.47
CA GLU A 137 2.44 -12.38 1.94
C GLU A 137 2.39 -12.32 0.41
N ASN A 138 2.73 -13.40 -0.28
CA ASN A 138 2.64 -13.50 -1.73
C ASN A 138 1.22 -13.26 -2.28
N GLN A 139 0.18 -13.64 -1.54
CA GLN A 139 -1.21 -13.37 -1.91
C GLN A 139 -1.54 -11.89 -1.76
N GLN A 140 -1.10 -11.25 -0.68
CA GLN A 140 -1.27 -9.82 -0.46
C GLN A 140 -0.53 -8.99 -1.53
N ASP A 141 0.69 -9.34 -1.88
CA ASP A 141 1.43 -8.71 -2.98
C ASP A 141 0.67 -8.77 -4.29
N ARG A 142 0.08 -9.91 -4.60
CA ARG A 142 -0.72 -10.08 -5.82
C ARG A 142 -2.01 -9.26 -5.81
N ILE A 143 -2.65 -9.10 -4.65
CA ILE A 143 -3.80 -8.22 -4.48
C ILE A 143 -3.36 -6.76 -4.64
N ALA A 144 -2.30 -6.33 -3.95
CA ALA A 144 -1.75 -4.98 -4.06
C ALA A 144 -1.40 -4.61 -5.51
N GLN A 145 -0.73 -5.51 -6.24
CA GLN A 145 -0.45 -5.34 -7.66
C GLN A 145 -1.73 -5.19 -8.50
N GLY A 146 -2.75 -5.99 -8.19
CA GLY A 146 -4.05 -5.92 -8.88
C GLY A 146 -4.77 -4.61 -8.63
N VAL A 147 -4.73 -4.08 -7.41
CA VAL A 147 -5.25 -2.77 -7.05
C VAL A 147 -4.49 -1.66 -7.78
N LYS A 148 -3.16 -1.67 -7.68
CA LYS A 148 -2.29 -0.67 -8.31
C LYS A 148 -2.45 -0.60 -9.83
N SER A 149 -2.56 -1.75 -10.47
CA SER A 149 -2.71 -1.83 -11.94
C SER A 149 -4.14 -1.61 -12.44
N GLY A 150 -5.12 -1.45 -11.54
CA GLY A 150 -6.53 -1.36 -11.90
C GLY A 150 -7.16 -2.66 -12.38
N GLN A 151 -6.46 -3.79 -12.31
CA GLN A 151 -6.98 -5.12 -12.64
C GLN A 151 -8.03 -5.62 -11.62
N LEU A 152 -7.97 -5.12 -10.40
CA LEU A 152 -8.96 -5.38 -9.36
C LEU A 152 -9.80 -4.13 -9.13
N THR A 153 -11.12 -4.30 -9.17
CA THR A 153 -12.04 -3.26 -8.71
C THR A 153 -12.07 -3.22 -7.18
N ALA A 154 -12.48 -2.10 -6.58
CA ALA A 154 -12.63 -1.96 -5.13
C ALA A 154 -13.50 -3.08 -4.53
N GLY A 155 -14.64 -3.38 -5.15
CA GLY A 155 -15.53 -4.46 -4.69
C GLY A 155 -14.92 -5.87 -4.81
N GLU A 156 -14.01 -6.10 -5.74
CA GLU A 156 -13.29 -7.37 -5.86
C GLU A 156 -12.18 -7.48 -4.82
N THR A 157 -11.45 -6.39 -4.61
CA THR A 157 -10.44 -6.29 -3.55
C THR A 157 -11.07 -6.54 -2.19
N ALA A 158 -12.18 -5.87 -1.85
CA ALA A 158 -12.90 -6.09 -0.59
C ALA A 158 -13.30 -7.57 -0.37
N LYS A 159 -13.70 -8.27 -1.42
CA LYS A 159 -14.05 -9.70 -1.34
C LYS A 159 -12.83 -10.59 -1.11
N LEU A 160 -11.70 -10.30 -1.77
CA LEU A 160 -10.45 -11.02 -1.59
C LEU A 160 -9.91 -10.81 -0.18
N GLU A 161 -9.93 -9.57 0.31
CA GLU A 161 -9.45 -9.23 1.65
C GLU A 161 -10.34 -9.80 2.75
N ASN A 162 -11.65 -9.88 2.54
CA ASN A 162 -12.52 -10.62 3.45
C ASN A 162 -12.14 -12.10 3.54
N GLN A 163 -11.72 -12.72 2.42
CA GLN A 163 -11.23 -14.10 2.43
C GLN A 163 -9.89 -14.22 3.16
N GLN A 164 -8.95 -13.29 2.95
CA GLN A 164 -7.66 -13.26 3.65
C GLN A 164 -7.86 -13.07 5.16
N GLN A 165 -8.74 -12.14 5.56
CA GLN A 165 -9.10 -11.95 6.96
C GLN A 165 -9.65 -13.22 7.61
N GLY A 166 -10.49 -13.98 6.88
CA GLY A 166 -11.01 -15.26 7.33
C GLY A 166 -9.89 -16.27 7.60
N ILE A 167 -8.97 -16.42 6.65
CA ILE A 167 -7.81 -17.32 6.77
C ILE A 167 -6.93 -16.91 7.96
N ASN A 168 -6.65 -15.60 8.13
CA ASN A 168 -5.84 -15.08 9.24
C ASN A 168 -6.47 -15.41 10.60
N LYS A 169 -7.78 -15.20 10.74
CA LYS A 169 -8.51 -15.53 11.97
C LYS A 169 -8.45 -17.02 12.29
N GLU A 170 -8.63 -17.88 11.29
CA GLU A 170 -8.59 -19.32 11.47
C GLU A 170 -7.19 -19.81 11.84
N VAL A 171 -6.15 -19.33 11.15
CA VAL A 171 -4.73 -19.61 11.49
C VAL A 171 -4.41 -19.18 12.93
N SER A 172 -4.87 -18.00 13.33
CA SER A 172 -4.70 -17.50 14.70
C SER A 172 -5.40 -18.38 15.73
N GLY A 173 -6.66 -18.77 15.46
CA GLY A 173 -7.42 -19.67 16.34
C GLY A 173 -6.77 -21.04 16.48
N MET A 174 -6.32 -21.66 15.36
CA MET A 174 -5.61 -22.93 15.37
C MET A 174 -4.31 -22.85 16.17
N ARG A 175 -3.53 -21.76 16.02
CA ARG A 175 -2.31 -21.55 16.81
C ARG A 175 -2.60 -21.40 18.30
N GLN A 176 -3.63 -20.64 18.66
CA GLN A 176 -4.03 -20.47 20.06
C GLN A 176 -4.42 -21.81 20.70
N ALA A 177 -5.15 -22.65 19.98
CA ALA A 177 -5.56 -23.97 20.46
C ALA A 177 -4.38 -24.94 20.59
N ASN A 178 -3.27 -24.75 19.85
CA ASN A 178 -2.16 -25.69 19.74
C ASN A 178 -0.82 -25.11 20.24
N GLY A 179 -0.84 -24.26 21.27
CA GLY A 179 0.38 -23.71 21.88
C GLY A 179 1.27 -22.90 20.93
N GLY A 180 0.65 -22.12 20.04
CA GLY A 180 1.33 -21.21 19.09
C GLY A 180 1.72 -21.85 17.75
N LYS A 181 1.45 -23.15 17.56
CA LYS A 181 1.87 -23.90 16.36
C LYS A 181 0.65 -24.43 15.57
N LEU A 182 0.85 -24.67 14.30
CA LEU A 182 -0.13 -25.39 13.47
C LEU A 182 0.22 -26.88 13.45
N THR A 183 -0.78 -27.74 13.69
CA THR A 183 -0.65 -29.19 13.48
C THR A 183 -0.58 -29.52 11.99
N ASN A 184 -0.24 -30.76 11.64
CA ASN A 184 -0.27 -31.19 10.24
C ASN A 184 -1.70 -31.18 9.64
N ALA A 185 -2.72 -31.44 10.47
CA ALA A 185 -4.11 -31.34 10.06
C ALA A 185 -4.49 -29.88 9.76
N ASP A 186 -4.12 -28.94 10.63
CA ASP A 186 -4.35 -27.50 10.43
C ASP A 186 -3.67 -26.99 9.15
N LYS A 187 -2.40 -27.35 8.95
CA LYS A 187 -1.66 -27.00 7.71
C LYS A 187 -2.37 -27.48 6.46
N LYS A 188 -2.94 -28.69 6.47
CA LYS A 188 -3.69 -29.22 5.34
C LYS A 188 -4.93 -28.38 5.05
N VAL A 189 -5.70 -28.00 6.07
CA VAL A 189 -6.88 -27.13 5.93
C VAL A 189 -6.49 -25.75 5.42
N VAL A 190 -5.51 -25.09 6.05
CA VAL A 190 -5.02 -23.76 5.65
C VAL A 190 -4.49 -23.76 4.21
N ASN A 191 -3.73 -24.80 3.82
CA ASN A 191 -3.22 -24.93 2.45
C ASN A 191 -4.34 -25.04 1.41
N GLN A 192 -5.42 -25.77 1.72
CA GLN A 192 -6.59 -25.83 0.82
C GLN A 192 -7.25 -24.45 0.67
N GLN A 193 -7.42 -23.72 1.76
CA GLN A 193 -8.00 -22.37 1.73
C GLN A 193 -7.10 -21.38 0.96
N GLN A 194 -5.80 -21.41 1.19
CA GLN A 194 -4.84 -20.56 0.46
C GLN A 194 -4.80 -20.92 -1.04
N ASN A 195 -4.94 -22.18 -1.42
CA ASN A 195 -5.07 -22.56 -2.82
C ASN A 195 -6.34 -21.96 -3.46
N LYS A 196 -7.46 -22.01 -2.74
CA LYS A 196 -8.72 -21.39 -3.18
C LYS A 196 -8.56 -19.86 -3.29
N ALA A 197 -7.91 -19.21 -2.32
CA ALA A 197 -7.64 -17.79 -2.34
C ALA A 197 -6.76 -17.40 -3.53
N SER A 198 -5.68 -18.13 -3.79
CA SER A 198 -4.80 -17.92 -4.95
C SER A 198 -5.54 -18.01 -6.28
N LYS A 199 -6.45 -18.99 -6.42
CA LYS A 199 -7.30 -19.13 -7.61
C LYS A 199 -8.27 -17.96 -7.75
N ASN A 200 -8.87 -17.51 -6.64
CA ASN A 200 -9.78 -16.37 -6.65
C ASN A 200 -9.06 -15.07 -7.05
N ILE A 201 -7.84 -14.83 -6.52
CA ILE A 201 -7.01 -13.68 -6.89
C ILE A 201 -6.71 -13.72 -8.40
N TYR A 202 -6.28 -14.87 -8.91
CA TYR A 202 -6.00 -15.04 -10.33
C TYR A 202 -7.24 -14.71 -11.19
N ASN A 203 -8.37 -15.34 -10.89
CA ASN A 203 -9.60 -15.18 -11.67
C ASN A 203 -10.11 -13.74 -11.68
N LYS A 204 -9.99 -13.03 -10.54
CA LYS A 204 -10.42 -11.62 -10.45
C LYS A 204 -9.48 -10.66 -11.16
N LYS A 205 -8.18 -10.92 -11.16
CA LYS A 205 -7.20 -10.13 -11.91
C LYS A 205 -7.30 -10.31 -13.43
N HIS A 206 -7.89 -11.40 -13.90
CA HIS A 206 -7.95 -11.76 -15.33
C HIS A 206 -9.38 -11.80 -15.89
N ASN A 207 -10.33 -11.20 -15.22
CA ASN A 207 -11.68 -11.01 -15.76
C ASN A 207 -11.78 -9.69 -16.55
N ALA A 208 -12.94 -9.46 -17.18
CA ALA A 208 -13.17 -8.25 -17.99
C ALA A 208 -13.45 -6.98 -17.15
N ARG A 209 -13.45 -7.08 -15.82
CA ARG A 209 -13.72 -5.93 -14.93
C ARG A 209 -12.42 -5.23 -14.61
N THR A 210 -12.41 -3.93 -14.82
CA THR A 210 -11.30 -3.06 -14.44
C THR A 210 -11.80 -1.91 -13.59
N ARG A 211 -10.89 -1.25 -12.87
CA ARG A 211 -11.17 -0.01 -12.14
C ARG A 211 -11.62 1.06 -13.16
N GLN A 212 -12.74 1.70 -12.87
CA GLN A 212 -13.30 2.83 -13.64
C GLN A 212 -12.99 4.14 -12.93
#